data_5f5c7c911a81ec15fadadefabe6c0dc3
#
_entry.id   5f5c7c911a81ec15fadadefabe6c0dc3
#
_cell.length_a   1.000
_cell.length_b   1.000
_cell.length_c   1.000
_cell.angle_alpha   90.00
_cell.angle_beta   90.00
_cell.angle_gamma   90.00
#
_symmetry.space_group_name_H-M   'P 1'
#
loop_
_entity.id
_entity.type
_entity.pdbx_description
1 polymer ?
#
loop_
_entity_poly.entity_id
_entity_poly.type
_entity_poly.pdbx_seq_one_letter_code
_entity_poly.pdbx_strand_id
1 'polypeptide(L)'
;MKLNRLFALVAVAVMTVGCYEKFEEVAPRPVFTDDSFEAMFPDAERITILELKEAFGEISNTGVNSAWSNTKYKLIGEDIFAGRDVYIKGKVISNDEEGNIYKSLHIQDHTAGIELKLNNNVGIRYKYGSWVYVRLTALYLGNYRMMLSLGGAPSESWNKAGEHKYYANSNLELQEVVDRYVFAGEQDVLNVGTYDEWLADPYSVDIVTATTENYTTVLPNSKQREKMFGRLIRFEDLECHYAGVANQDGVTNPGLKSGSFENIYPSWLYTDPRPTVSKPWYH
;
A
#
# COMPACT_ATOMS: atom_id res chain seq x y z
N MET A 1 12.65 -52.10 -44.79
CA MET A 1 11.66 -51.21 -44.02
C MET A 1 11.89 -51.13 -42.50
N LYS A 2 12.59 -52.02 -41.85
CA LYS A 2 12.79 -51.99 -40.40
C LYS A 2 13.93 -51.07 -39.93
N LEU A 3 15.00 -50.90 -40.74
CA LEU A 3 16.14 -50.07 -40.36
C LEU A 3 15.83 -48.56 -40.38
N ASN A 4 15.03 -48.06 -41.31
CA ASN A 4 14.68 -46.65 -41.38
C ASN A 4 13.74 -46.21 -40.26
N ARG A 5 12.95 -47.14 -39.70
CA ARG A 5 12.11 -46.87 -38.50
C ARG A 5 12.95 -46.74 -37.24
N LEU A 6 14.03 -47.52 -37.16
CA LEU A 6 14.94 -47.48 -36.01
C LEU A 6 15.73 -46.15 -36.01
N PHE A 7 16.21 -45.70 -37.17
CA PHE A 7 16.88 -44.38 -37.31
C PHE A 7 15.93 -43.21 -36.99
N ALA A 8 14.67 -43.28 -37.39
CA ALA A 8 13.71 -42.25 -37.07
C ALA A 8 13.41 -42.19 -35.55
N LEU A 9 13.32 -43.33 -34.87
CA LEU A 9 13.11 -43.39 -33.41
C LEU A 9 14.33 -42.86 -32.64
N VAL A 10 15.54 -43.17 -33.08
CA VAL A 10 16.77 -42.68 -32.43
C VAL A 10 16.91 -41.17 -32.67
N ALA A 11 16.57 -40.64 -33.85
CA ALA A 11 16.59 -39.20 -34.13
C ALA A 11 15.59 -38.42 -33.28
N VAL A 12 14.38 -38.96 -33.07
CA VAL A 12 13.39 -38.35 -32.18
C VAL A 12 13.85 -38.36 -30.72
N ALA A 13 14.45 -39.47 -30.24
CA ALA A 13 14.99 -39.59 -28.88
C ALA A 13 16.13 -38.59 -28.63
N VAL A 14 17.01 -38.36 -29.63
CA VAL A 14 18.10 -37.37 -29.50
C VAL A 14 17.58 -35.94 -29.51
N MET A 15 16.49 -35.62 -30.21
CA MET A 15 15.89 -34.28 -30.21
C MET A 15 15.15 -33.98 -28.91
N THR A 16 14.67 -34.97 -28.17
CA THR A 16 13.99 -34.74 -26.88
C THR A 16 14.94 -34.55 -25.71
N VAL A 17 16.19 -35.04 -25.80
CA VAL A 17 17.19 -34.86 -24.72
C VAL A 17 17.91 -33.52 -24.76
N GLY A 18 17.94 -32.84 -25.95
CA GLY A 18 18.72 -31.62 -26.13
C GLY A 18 18.12 -30.34 -25.57
N CYS A 19 16.85 -30.36 -25.13
CA CYS A 19 16.18 -29.12 -24.65
C CYS A 19 16.08 -29.02 -23.11
N TYR A 20 16.53 -30.02 -22.37
CA TYR A 20 16.28 -30.08 -20.92
C TYR A 20 17.49 -29.76 -20.03
N GLU A 21 18.68 -29.58 -20.58
CA GLU A 21 19.90 -29.48 -19.79
C GLU A 21 20.44 -28.07 -19.52
N LYS A 22 19.75 -27.03 -19.84
CA LYS A 22 20.22 -25.66 -19.55
C LYS A 22 19.12 -24.75 -19.05
N PHE A 23 18.36 -25.17 -18.05
CA PHE A 23 17.73 -24.19 -17.17
C PHE A 23 18.78 -23.79 -16.13
N GLU A 24 19.44 -22.67 -16.37
CA GLU A 24 20.13 -21.99 -15.29
C GLU A 24 19.07 -21.68 -14.24
N GLU A 25 19.23 -22.25 -13.04
CA GLU A 25 18.38 -21.87 -11.92
C GLU A 25 18.49 -20.35 -11.76
N VAL A 26 17.37 -19.66 -11.91
CA VAL A 26 17.32 -18.23 -11.68
C VAL A 26 17.76 -17.98 -10.25
N ALA A 27 18.85 -17.27 -10.05
CA ALA A 27 19.36 -16.95 -8.73
C ALA A 27 18.22 -16.39 -7.87
N PRO A 28 18.02 -16.85 -6.64
CA PRO A 28 17.03 -16.31 -5.75
C PRO A 28 17.26 -14.82 -5.59
N ARG A 29 16.17 -14.04 -5.52
CA ARG A 29 16.28 -12.60 -5.30
C ARG A 29 16.98 -12.33 -3.99
N PRO A 30 17.86 -11.30 -3.95
CA PRO A 30 18.51 -10.92 -2.71
C PRO A 30 17.46 -10.47 -1.68
N VAL A 31 17.65 -10.95 -0.45
CA VAL A 31 16.91 -10.53 0.74
C VAL A 31 17.87 -9.72 1.59
N PHE A 32 17.47 -8.52 1.96
CA PHE A 32 18.32 -7.56 2.67
C PHE A 32 18.07 -7.60 4.18
N THR A 33 19.18 -7.47 4.92
CA THR A 33 19.20 -7.09 6.34
C THR A 33 19.56 -5.61 6.44
N ASP A 34 19.45 -5.02 7.64
CA ASP A 34 19.90 -3.64 7.87
C ASP A 34 21.37 -3.48 7.45
N ASP A 35 22.25 -4.38 7.93
CA ASP A 35 23.69 -4.34 7.62
C ASP A 35 23.98 -4.44 6.11
N SER A 36 23.30 -5.34 5.40
CA SER A 36 23.54 -5.54 3.96
C SER A 36 22.98 -4.38 3.12
N PHE A 37 21.88 -3.78 3.55
CA PHE A 37 21.33 -2.60 2.89
C PHE A 37 22.20 -1.37 3.12
N GLU A 38 22.62 -1.10 4.36
CA GLU A 38 23.50 0.01 4.70
C GLU A 38 24.90 -0.15 4.08
N ALA A 39 25.41 -1.38 3.99
CA ALA A 39 26.66 -1.64 3.26
C ALA A 39 26.54 -1.35 1.75
N MET A 40 25.37 -1.57 1.15
CA MET A 40 25.12 -1.26 -0.27
C MET A 40 24.92 0.26 -0.49
N PHE A 41 24.37 0.97 0.48
CA PHE A 41 24.04 2.38 0.41
C PHE A 41 24.57 3.14 1.64
N PRO A 42 25.91 3.26 1.79
CA PRO A 42 26.54 3.76 3.01
C PRO A 42 26.24 5.24 3.30
N ASP A 43 25.86 5.99 2.28
CA ASP A 43 25.53 7.42 2.40
C ASP A 43 24.02 7.66 2.61
N ALA A 44 23.20 6.61 2.56
CA ALA A 44 21.76 6.74 2.70
C ALA A 44 21.37 6.83 4.18
N GLU A 45 20.58 7.84 4.51
CA GLU A 45 20.08 8.10 5.85
C GLU A 45 18.68 7.49 6.05
N ARG A 46 18.51 6.72 7.12
CA ARG A 46 17.20 6.18 7.49
C ARG A 46 16.34 7.25 8.13
N ILE A 47 15.15 7.45 7.59
CA ILE A 47 14.09 8.26 8.18
C ILE A 47 12.86 7.40 8.47
N THR A 48 11.97 7.87 9.34
CA THR A 48 10.68 7.21 9.60
C THR A 48 9.66 7.57 8.52
N ILE A 49 8.62 6.73 8.40
CA ILE A 49 7.51 7.01 7.49
C ILE A 49 6.76 8.29 7.93
N LEU A 50 6.68 8.55 9.25
CA LEU A 50 6.06 9.78 9.75
C LEU A 50 6.87 11.02 9.36
N GLU A 51 8.20 11.02 9.54
CA GLU A 51 9.07 12.12 9.11
C GLU A 51 8.93 12.41 7.61
N LEU A 52 8.84 11.35 6.78
CA LEU A 52 8.57 11.51 5.37
C LEU A 52 7.23 12.20 5.10
N LYS A 53 6.18 11.77 5.80
CA LYS A 53 4.82 12.35 5.64
C LYS A 53 4.76 13.79 6.15
N GLU A 54 5.40 14.10 7.27
CA GLU A 54 5.48 15.45 7.83
C GLU A 54 6.27 16.40 6.94
N ALA A 55 7.30 15.92 6.25
CA ALA A 55 8.05 16.71 5.27
C ALA A 55 7.21 17.16 4.07
N PHE A 56 6.10 16.47 3.76
CA PHE A 56 5.14 16.93 2.75
C PHE A 56 4.51 18.25 3.14
N GLY A 57 4.31 18.46 4.44
CA GLY A 57 3.65 19.62 5.02
C GLY A 57 2.16 19.40 5.24
N GLU A 58 1.44 20.47 5.55
CA GLU A 58 0.03 20.39 5.92
C GLU A 58 -0.86 19.97 4.74
N ILE A 59 -1.61 18.89 4.95
CA ILE A 59 -2.66 18.47 4.04
C ILE A 59 -3.97 19.09 4.55
N SER A 60 -4.53 20.02 3.79
CA SER A 60 -5.78 20.67 4.15
C SER A 60 -6.94 19.67 4.17
N ASN A 61 -7.74 19.71 5.21
CA ASN A 61 -8.96 18.90 5.35
C ASN A 61 -10.24 19.76 5.45
N THR A 62 -10.18 21.02 5.05
CA THR A 62 -11.33 21.94 5.10
C THR A 62 -12.17 21.83 3.83
N GLY A 63 -13.24 21.03 3.88
CA GLY A 63 -14.24 20.88 2.81
C GLY A 63 -13.89 19.85 1.72
N VAL A 64 -14.89 19.48 0.94
CA VAL A 64 -14.80 18.39 -0.06
C VAL A 64 -13.77 18.66 -1.17
N ASN A 65 -13.53 19.93 -1.48
CA ASN A 65 -12.58 20.33 -2.51
C ASN A 65 -11.19 20.67 -1.97
N SER A 66 -11.06 20.84 -0.68
CA SER A 66 -9.81 21.19 -0.02
C SER A 66 -9.04 19.96 0.48
N ALA A 67 -9.65 18.77 0.42
CA ALA A 67 -8.94 17.51 0.40
C ALA A 67 -7.90 17.46 -0.74
N TRP A 68 -7.96 18.40 -1.62
CA TRP A 68 -7.00 18.67 -2.67
C TRP A 68 -6.15 19.85 -2.23
N SER A 69 -5.18 19.63 -1.38
CA SER A 69 -4.11 20.58 -1.17
C SER A 69 -3.65 21.08 -2.54
N ASN A 70 -3.36 22.36 -2.64
CA ASN A 70 -2.78 22.91 -3.88
C ASN A 70 -1.48 22.19 -4.26
N THR A 71 -0.77 21.64 -3.26
CA THR A 71 0.38 20.77 -3.46
C THR A 71 -0.10 19.33 -3.66
N LYS A 72 0.08 18.81 -4.86
CA LYS A 72 -0.32 17.45 -5.22
C LYS A 72 0.83 16.44 -5.07
N TYR A 73 2.05 16.92 -5.20
CA TYR A 73 3.25 16.09 -5.10
C TYR A 73 4.45 16.93 -4.65
N LYS A 74 5.47 16.23 -4.18
CA LYS A 74 6.81 16.77 -3.94
C LYS A 74 7.85 15.76 -4.42
N LEU A 75 8.90 16.25 -5.05
CA LEU A 75 10.05 15.44 -5.46
C LEU A 75 11.00 15.29 -4.27
N ILE A 76 11.29 14.03 -3.91
CA ILE A 76 12.19 13.73 -2.81
C ILE A 76 13.65 13.88 -3.30
N GLY A 77 14.46 14.61 -2.54
CA GLY A 77 15.83 14.98 -2.90
C GLY A 77 15.94 16.37 -3.49
N GLU A 78 14.81 16.99 -3.88
CA GLU A 78 14.75 18.37 -4.39
C GLU A 78 13.82 19.24 -3.53
N ASP A 79 12.49 18.97 -3.56
CA ASP A 79 11.49 19.76 -2.82
C ASP A 79 11.53 19.48 -1.32
N ILE A 80 11.81 18.23 -0.94
CA ILE A 80 11.98 17.77 0.43
C ILE A 80 13.24 16.90 0.52
N PHE A 81 13.91 16.93 1.66
CA PHE A 81 15.20 16.26 1.90
C PHE A 81 16.29 16.65 0.86
N ALA A 82 16.29 17.89 0.43
CA ALA A 82 17.21 18.40 -0.59
C ALA A 82 18.68 18.08 -0.27
N GLY A 83 19.38 17.43 -1.20
CA GLY A 83 20.78 17.06 -1.07
C GLY A 83 21.04 15.88 -0.11
N ARG A 84 20.01 15.24 0.45
CA ARG A 84 20.12 14.04 1.29
C ARG A 84 19.70 12.82 0.52
N ASP A 85 20.45 11.72 0.63
CA ASP A 85 19.99 10.39 0.19
C ASP A 85 19.29 9.72 1.37
N VAL A 86 18.00 9.52 1.25
CA VAL A 86 17.17 9.04 2.36
C VAL A 86 16.43 7.77 1.99
N TYR A 87 16.20 6.90 2.98
CA TYR A 87 15.40 5.68 2.82
C TYR A 87 14.49 5.47 4.02
N ILE A 88 13.43 4.69 3.78
CA ILE A 88 12.54 4.16 4.82
C ILE A 88 12.62 2.63 4.86
N LYS A 89 12.31 2.07 6.03
CA LYS A 89 12.12 0.64 6.23
C LYS A 89 10.75 0.42 6.85
N GLY A 90 9.96 -0.50 6.29
CA GLY A 90 8.65 -0.83 6.82
C GLY A 90 8.30 -2.30 6.62
N LYS A 91 7.33 -2.80 7.39
CA LYS A 91 6.74 -4.12 7.21
C LYS A 91 5.60 -4.06 6.19
N VAL A 92 5.53 -5.03 5.32
CA VAL A 92 4.45 -5.19 4.34
C VAL A 92 3.14 -5.56 5.05
N ILE A 93 2.11 -4.76 4.83
CA ILE A 93 0.79 -4.90 5.48
C ILE A 93 -0.35 -5.14 4.49
N SER A 94 -0.03 -5.37 3.22
CA SER A 94 -1.02 -5.68 2.18
C SER A 94 -0.51 -6.76 1.23
N ASN A 95 -1.44 -7.38 0.50
CA ASN A 95 -1.14 -8.22 -0.65
C ASN A 95 -2.13 -7.94 -1.78
N ASP A 96 -1.87 -8.48 -2.95
CA ASP A 96 -2.73 -8.35 -4.15
C ASP A 96 -3.43 -9.66 -4.55
N GLU A 97 -3.45 -10.65 -3.66
CA GLU A 97 -3.99 -12.00 -3.94
C GLU A 97 -5.48 -11.98 -4.24
N GLU A 98 -6.26 -11.20 -3.50
CA GLU A 98 -7.72 -11.11 -3.65
C GLU A 98 -8.16 -10.10 -4.73
N GLY A 99 -7.22 -9.41 -5.38
CA GLY A 99 -7.47 -8.49 -6.49
C GLY A 99 -8.16 -7.16 -6.12
N ASN A 100 -8.37 -6.89 -4.85
CA ASN A 100 -8.89 -5.61 -4.35
C ASN A 100 -7.81 -4.53 -4.17
N ILE A 101 -6.55 -4.93 -4.08
CA ILE A 101 -5.37 -4.07 -4.13
C ILE A 101 -4.69 -4.32 -5.48
N TYR A 102 -4.43 -3.24 -6.21
CA TYR A 102 -3.90 -3.33 -7.56
C TYR A 102 -2.75 -2.36 -7.76
N LYS A 103 -1.60 -2.89 -8.17
CA LYS A 103 -0.38 -2.11 -8.43
C LYS A 103 0.04 -1.24 -7.25
N SER A 104 -0.25 -1.67 -6.04
CA SER A 104 0.16 -0.96 -4.85
C SER A 104 0.59 -1.92 -3.74
N LEU A 105 1.48 -1.44 -2.89
CA LEU A 105 1.98 -2.13 -1.72
C LEU A 105 1.89 -1.18 -0.54
N HIS A 106 1.23 -1.59 0.52
CA HIS A 106 1.21 -0.81 1.76
C HIS A 106 2.27 -1.34 2.71
N ILE A 107 3.06 -0.43 3.24
CA ILE A 107 4.06 -0.73 4.27
C ILE A 107 3.85 0.18 5.46
N GLN A 108 4.26 -0.28 6.63
CA GLN A 108 4.25 0.53 7.85
C GLN A 108 5.52 0.31 8.66
N ASP A 109 5.91 1.34 9.38
CA ASP A 109 6.86 1.26 10.49
C ASP A 109 6.12 1.53 11.83
N HIS A 110 6.86 1.67 12.92
CA HIS A 110 6.28 1.97 14.22
C HIS A 110 5.63 3.36 14.30
N THR A 111 5.88 4.25 13.35
CA THR A 111 5.40 5.64 13.36
C THR A 111 4.18 5.88 12.48
N ALA A 112 4.14 5.28 11.29
CA ALA A 112 3.07 5.50 10.32
C ALA A 112 3.02 4.40 9.25
N GLY A 113 2.03 4.47 8.36
CA GLY A 113 1.94 3.64 7.16
C GLY A 113 1.94 4.49 5.89
N ILE A 114 2.34 3.90 4.76
CA ILE A 114 2.36 4.56 3.46
C ILE A 114 2.12 3.57 2.31
N GLU A 115 1.49 4.05 1.26
CA GLU A 115 1.32 3.32 0.01
C GLU A 115 2.53 3.51 -0.92
N LEU A 116 2.99 2.42 -1.53
CA LEU A 116 3.94 2.42 -2.64
C LEU A 116 3.17 2.08 -3.92
N LYS A 117 3.21 2.94 -4.91
CA LYS A 117 2.61 2.73 -6.22
C LYS A 117 3.59 1.98 -7.11
N LEU A 118 3.37 0.70 -7.28
CA LEU A 118 4.27 -0.21 -7.98
C LEU A 118 3.63 -0.76 -9.26
N ASN A 119 4.26 -1.78 -9.83
CA ASN A 119 3.73 -2.58 -10.93
C ASN A 119 2.88 -3.76 -10.42
N ASN A 120 2.52 -4.69 -11.29
CA ASN A 120 1.74 -5.88 -10.93
C ASN A 120 2.54 -6.91 -10.11
N ASN A 121 1.81 -7.83 -9.45
CA ASN A 121 2.35 -8.99 -8.74
C ASN A 121 3.27 -8.63 -7.57
N VAL A 122 2.90 -7.60 -6.83
CA VAL A 122 3.70 -7.13 -5.69
C VAL A 122 3.76 -8.16 -4.56
N GLY A 123 2.69 -8.91 -4.30
CA GLY A 123 2.60 -9.94 -3.25
C GLY A 123 3.55 -11.13 -3.47
N ILE A 124 3.90 -11.44 -4.71
CA ILE A 124 4.89 -12.48 -5.02
C ILE A 124 6.30 -12.05 -4.58
N ARG A 125 6.58 -10.75 -4.63
CA ARG A 125 7.91 -10.19 -4.35
C ARG A 125 8.09 -9.74 -2.93
N TYR A 126 7.06 -9.13 -2.38
CA TYR A 126 7.05 -8.51 -1.06
C TYR A 126 5.97 -9.18 -0.23
N LYS A 127 6.33 -10.23 0.48
CA LYS A 127 5.39 -11.04 1.23
C LYS A 127 4.83 -10.27 2.42
N TYR A 128 3.57 -10.51 2.71
CA TYR A 128 2.91 -9.97 3.90
C TYR A 128 3.73 -10.28 5.17
N GLY A 129 3.99 -9.25 5.97
CA GLY A 129 4.83 -9.31 7.18
C GLY A 129 6.34 -9.20 6.92
N SER A 130 6.83 -9.27 5.68
CA SER A 130 8.26 -9.07 5.42
C SER A 130 8.67 -7.61 5.51
N TRP A 131 9.94 -7.38 5.82
CA TRP A 131 10.53 -6.06 5.75
C TRP A 131 10.76 -5.64 4.30
N VAL A 132 10.68 -4.34 4.07
CA VAL A 132 11.01 -3.70 2.79
C VAL A 132 11.78 -2.42 3.07
N TYR A 133 12.86 -2.22 2.31
CA TYR A 133 13.62 -0.98 2.30
C TYR A 133 13.27 -0.20 1.04
N VAL A 134 13.05 1.09 1.16
CA VAL A 134 12.69 1.95 0.04
C VAL A 134 13.60 3.14 0.00
N ARG A 135 14.45 3.22 -1.03
CA ARG A 135 15.22 4.44 -1.33
C ARG A 135 14.28 5.50 -1.88
N LEU A 136 14.36 6.69 -1.34
CA LEU A 136 13.35 7.73 -1.60
C LEU A 136 13.80 8.76 -2.63
N THR A 137 15.10 9.00 -2.75
CA THR A 137 15.67 10.03 -3.64
C THR A 137 15.22 9.82 -5.09
N ALA A 138 14.68 10.85 -5.70
CA ALA A 138 14.04 10.87 -7.02
C ALA A 138 12.68 10.17 -7.13
N LEU A 139 12.09 9.68 -6.03
CA LEU A 139 10.68 9.35 -5.99
C LEU A 139 9.83 10.58 -5.71
N TYR A 140 8.56 10.48 -6.07
CA TYR A 140 7.56 11.51 -5.79
C TYR A 140 6.66 11.07 -4.65
N LEU A 141 6.55 11.93 -3.64
CA LEU A 141 5.55 11.82 -2.59
C LEU A 141 4.29 12.56 -3.08
N GLY A 142 3.25 11.79 -3.40
CA GLY A 142 2.01 12.31 -3.97
C GLY A 142 0.88 12.33 -2.96
N ASN A 143 0.00 13.34 -3.06
CA ASN A 143 -1.20 13.47 -2.27
C ASN A 143 -2.44 13.23 -3.14
N TYR A 144 -3.09 12.10 -2.94
CA TYR A 144 -4.37 11.81 -3.57
C TYR A 144 -5.43 11.60 -2.51
N ARG A 145 -6.46 12.45 -2.51
CA ARG A 145 -7.57 12.40 -1.55
C ARG A 145 -7.12 12.34 -0.08
N MET A 146 -6.11 13.13 0.26
CA MET A 146 -5.50 13.20 1.60
C MET A 146 -4.68 11.95 2.00
N MET A 147 -4.49 10.99 1.10
CA MET A 147 -3.59 9.87 1.29
C MET A 147 -2.27 10.16 0.60
N LEU A 148 -1.18 10.06 1.35
CA LEU A 148 0.16 10.16 0.79
C LEU A 148 0.61 8.82 0.26
N SER A 149 1.23 8.84 -0.91
CA SER A 149 1.80 7.65 -1.56
C SER A 149 3.14 7.97 -2.21
N LEU A 150 4.02 6.97 -2.25
CA LEU A 150 5.27 7.02 -2.98
C LEU A 150 5.09 6.44 -4.39
N GLY A 151 5.71 7.06 -5.38
CA GLY A 151 5.63 6.59 -6.76
C GLY A 151 6.54 7.34 -7.70
N GLY A 152 6.28 7.19 -8.98
CA GLY A 152 6.97 7.88 -10.06
C GLY A 152 6.46 9.29 -10.30
N ALA A 153 7.01 9.94 -11.31
CA ALA A 153 6.63 11.29 -11.71
C ALA A 153 5.10 11.42 -11.92
N PRO A 154 4.51 12.55 -11.56
CA PRO A 154 3.09 12.79 -11.77
C PRO A 154 2.75 12.70 -13.26
N SER A 155 1.66 12.00 -13.56
CA SER A 155 1.14 11.99 -14.92
C SER A 155 0.30 13.22 -15.18
N GLU A 156 0.24 13.61 -16.44
CA GLU A 156 -0.49 14.76 -16.93
C GLU A 156 -1.62 14.30 -17.87
N SER A 157 -2.70 15.01 -17.87
CA SER A 157 -3.76 14.82 -18.84
C SER A 157 -4.42 16.15 -19.21
N TRP A 158 -5.03 16.18 -20.38
CA TRP A 158 -5.84 17.29 -20.83
C TRP A 158 -7.31 16.84 -20.83
N ASN A 159 -8.19 17.64 -20.22
CA ASN A 159 -9.61 17.34 -20.33
C ASN A 159 -10.16 17.80 -21.69
N LYS A 160 -11.43 17.45 -21.97
CA LYS A 160 -12.10 17.82 -23.24
C LYS A 160 -12.21 19.34 -23.47
N ALA A 161 -12.12 20.14 -22.40
CA ALA A 161 -12.13 21.61 -22.45
C ALA A 161 -10.73 22.20 -22.66
N GLY A 162 -9.70 21.37 -22.79
CA GLY A 162 -8.31 21.83 -22.97
C GLY A 162 -7.63 22.24 -21.66
N GLU A 163 -8.22 21.95 -20.51
CA GLU A 163 -7.60 22.24 -19.23
C GLU A 163 -6.57 21.16 -18.86
N HIS A 164 -5.39 21.59 -18.46
CA HIS A 164 -4.31 20.74 -18.02
C HIS A 164 -4.56 20.23 -16.59
N LYS A 165 -4.43 18.92 -16.40
CA LYS A 165 -4.57 18.27 -15.09
C LYS A 165 -3.29 17.49 -14.76
N TYR A 166 -2.78 17.75 -13.57
CA TYR A 166 -1.73 16.97 -12.96
C TYR A 166 -2.31 15.99 -11.96
N TYR A 167 -1.79 14.76 -11.95
CA TYR A 167 -2.06 13.77 -10.91
C TYR A 167 -1.00 13.87 -9.83
N ALA A 168 -1.28 13.25 -8.68
CA ALA A 168 -0.37 13.34 -7.53
C ALA A 168 0.97 12.66 -7.79
N ASN A 169 0.96 11.45 -8.31
CA ASN A 169 2.11 10.67 -8.75
C ASN A 169 1.63 9.47 -9.57
N SER A 170 2.52 8.83 -10.30
CA SER A 170 2.25 7.63 -11.09
C SER A 170 2.80 6.37 -10.44
N ASN A 171 2.45 5.21 -11.00
CA ASN A 171 3.05 3.95 -10.60
C ASN A 171 4.47 3.81 -11.16
N LEU A 172 5.31 3.05 -10.46
CA LEU A 172 6.59 2.55 -10.98
C LEU A 172 6.30 1.31 -11.83
N GLU A 173 6.03 1.53 -13.13
CA GLU A 173 5.51 0.47 -14.01
C GLU A 173 6.57 -0.54 -14.44
N LEU A 174 7.82 -0.10 -14.60
CA LEU A 174 8.91 -0.96 -15.04
C LEU A 174 9.58 -1.65 -13.86
N GLN A 175 9.78 -2.96 -13.98
CA GLN A 175 10.41 -3.75 -12.93
C GLN A 175 11.80 -3.26 -12.58
N GLU A 176 12.59 -2.91 -13.56
CA GLU A 176 13.95 -2.39 -13.39
C GLU A 176 13.96 -1.07 -12.62
N VAL A 177 12.89 -0.28 -12.73
CA VAL A 177 12.71 0.94 -11.94
C VAL A 177 12.34 0.57 -10.50
N VAL A 178 11.41 -0.35 -10.31
CA VAL A 178 11.04 -0.84 -8.95
C VAL A 178 12.27 -1.38 -8.23
N ASP A 179 13.08 -2.21 -8.90
CA ASP A 179 14.26 -2.86 -8.33
C ASP A 179 15.39 -1.87 -7.94
N ARG A 180 15.34 -0.61 -8.41
CA ARG A 180 16.26 0.46 -8.00
C ARG A 180 15.87 1.12 -6.69
N TYR A 181 14.61 1.05 -6.33
CA TYR A 181 14.06 1.78 -5.18
C TYR A 181 13.55 0.88 -4.07
N VAL A 182 13.03 -0.31 -4.39
CA VAL A 182 12.33 -1.17 -3.44
C VAL A 182 13.04 -2.51 -3.29
N PHE A 183 13.55 -2.76 -2.10
CA PHE A 183 14.39 -3.92 -1.78
C PHE A 183 13.69 -4.80 -0.77
N ALA A 184 13.55 -6.10 -1.10
CA ALA A 184 12.92 -7.08 -0.21
C ALA A 184 13.83 -7.37 0.99
N GLY A 185 13.29 -7.29 2.17
CA GLY A 185 13.94 -7.65 3.42
C GLY A 185 13.48 -9.02 3.94
N GLU A 186 13.96 -9.36 5.13
CA GLU A 186 13.65 -10.63 5.79
C GLU A 186 12.17 -10.74 6.14
N GLN A 187 11.70 -11.99 6.16
CA GLN A 187 10.36 -12.31 6.63
C GLN A 187 10.28 -12.10 8.14
N ASP A 188 9.21 -11.47 8.59
CA ASP A 188 8.90 -11.23 9.99
C ASP A 188 7.41 -11.48 10.23
N VAL A 189 6.96 -11.31 11.47
CA VAL A 189 5.56 -11.41 11.87
C VAL A 189 5.00 -10.03 12.17
N LEU A 190 3.67 -9.90 12.03
CA LEU A 190 2.95 -8.71 12.44
C LEU A 190 2.32 -8.97 13.81
N ASN A 191 2.80 -8.27 14.82
CA ASN A 191 2.32 -8.39 16.19
C ASN A 191 1.03 -7.58 16.37
N VAL A 192 0.00 -8.22 16.87
CA VAL A 192 -1.28 -7.57 17.22
C VAL A 192 -1.26 -7.18 18.68
N GLY A 193 -1.64 -5.97 19.00
CA GLY A 193 -1.74 -5.48 20.36
C GLY A 193 -2.78 -4.38 20.52
N THR A 194 -2.89 -3.89 21.73
CA THR A 194 -3.78 -2.78 22.09
C THR A 194 -3.15 -1.43 21.73
N TYR A 195 -3.97 -0.39 21.74
CA TYR A 195 -3.49 0.99 21.56
C TYR A 195 -2.57 1.42 22.70
N ASP A 196 -2.83 1.01 23.92
CA ASP A 196 -2.02 1.36 25.09
C ASP A 196 -0.65 0.67 25.04
N GLU A 197 -0.58 -0.59 24.61
CA GLU A 197 0.68 -1.29 24.39
C GLU A 197 1.51 -0.59 23.30
N TRP A 198 0.88 -0.18 22.21
CA TRP A 198 1.56 0.58 21.15
C TRP A 198 2.06 1.94 21.64
N LEU A 199 1.32 2.63 22.50
CA LEU A 199 1.77 3.88 23.11
C LEU A 199 2.96 3.67 24.06
N ALA A 200 2.97 2.56 24.77
CA ALA A 200 4.06 2.22 25.70
C ALA A 200 5.33 1.80 24.97
N ASP A 201 5.21 0.97 23.94
CA ASP A 201 6.29 0.52 23.07
C ASP A 201 5.81 0.36 21.63
N PRO A 202 5.97 1.39 20.78
CA PRO A 202 5.53 1.36 19.40
C PRO A 202 6.21 0.28 18.53
N TYR A 203 7.33 -0.28 18.97
CA TYR A 203 8.03 -1.33 18.25
C TYR A 203 7.46 -2.72 18.53
N SER A 204 6.73 -2.90 19.62
CA SER A 204 6.15 -4.19 20.02
C SER A 204 4.82 -4.51 19.32
N VAL A 205 4.14 -3.50 18.76
CA VAL A 205 2.80 -3.64 18.16
C VAL A 205 2.80 -3.13 16.73
N ASP A 206 2.53 -4.01 15.78
CA ASP A 206 2.35 -3.65 14.37
C ASP A 206 0.89 -3.33 14.05
N ILE A 207 -0.04 -4.15 14.55
CA ILE A 207 -1.47 -4.02 14.30
C ILE A 207 -2.17 -3.60 15.59
N VAL A 208 -2.63 -2.35 15.61
CA VAL A 208 -3.36 -1.80 16.76
C VAL A 208 -4.81 -2.23 16.69
N THR A 209 -5.32 -2.75 17.81
CA THR A 209 -6.73 -3.13 17.94
C THR A 209 -7.58 -1.93 18.35
N ALA A 210 -8.60 -1.64 17.55
CA ALA A 210 -9.65 -0.68 17.85
C ALA A 210 -10.87 -1.40 18.44
N THR A 211 -11.35 -0.89 19.56
CA THR A 211 -12.51 -1.41 20.30
C THR A 211 -13.59 -0.34 20.42
N THR A 212 -14.75 -0.72 20.95
CA THR A 212 -15.83 0.23 21.27
C THR A 212 -15.40 1.35 22.23
N GLU A 213 -14.38 1.12 23.04
CA GLU A 213 -13.92 2.05 24.07
C GLU A 213 -12.87 3.03 23.52
N ASN A 214 -12.03 2.59 22.57
CA ASN A 214 -10.87 3.37 22.13
C ASN A 214 -10.91 3.84 20.67
N TYR A 215 -11.92 3.45 19.88
CA TYR A 215 -11.94 3.74 18.44
C TYR A 215 -11.79 5.22 18.09
N THR A 216 -12.36 6.12 18.90
CA THR A 216 -12.24 7.57 18.67
C THR A 216 -10.82 8.09 18.91
N THR A 217 -10.02 7.35 19.66
CA THR A 217 -8.61 7.66 19.94
C THR A 217 -7.70 7.01 18.90
N VAL A 218 -7.98 5.76 18.54
CA VAL A 218 -7.20 4.98 17.56
C VAL A 218 -7.45 5.47 16.15
N LEU A 219 -8.71 5.74 15.79
CA LEU A 219 -9.04 6.22 14.45
C LEU A 219 -8.57 7.67 14.26
N PRO A 220 -8.16 8.01 13.05
CA PRO A 220 -7.52 9.29 12.81
C PRO A 220 -8.44 10.46 13.05
N ASN A 221 -8.08 11.29 13.98
CA ASN A 221 -8.58 12.65 14.07
C ASN A 221 -7.61 13.61 13.35
N SER A 222 -7.95 14.88 13.26
CA SER A 222 -7.18 15.88 12.52
C SER A 222 -5.71 16.02 12.95
N LYS A 223 -5.35 15.65 14.19
CA LYS A 223 -3.99 15.79 14.74
C LYS A 223 -3.17 14.51 14.62
N GLN A 224 -3.82 13.34 14.59
CA GLN A 224 -3.14 12.04 14.59
C GLN A 224 -3.27 11.32 13.24
N ARG A 225 -3.94 11.94 12.29
CA ARG A 225 -4.26 11.34 10.99
C ARG A 225 -3.03 10.76 10.28
N GLU A 226 -1.94 11.51 10.23
CA GLU A 226 -0.74 11.06 9.51
C GLU A 226 -0.09 9.85 10.14
N LYS A 227 -0.23 9.66 11.46
CA LYS A 227 0.27 8.49 12.17
C LYS A 227 -0.56 7.23 11.87
N MET A 228 -1.86 7.37 11.69
CA MET A 228 -2.78 6.25 11.54
C MET A 228 -3.13 5.93 10.10
N PHE A 229 -3.14 6.91 9.19
CA PHE A 229 -3.42 6.67 7.78
C PHE A 229 -2.37 5.78 7.12
N GLY A 230 -2.86 4.75 6.44
CA GLY A 230 -2.03 3.75 5.78
C GLY A 230 -1.55 2.63 6.70
N ARG A 231 -1.88 2.65 8.00
CA ARG A 231 -1.60 1.55 8.92
C ARG A 231 -2.68 0.46 8.84
N LEU A 232 -2.28 -0.74 9.16
CA LEU A 232 -3.20 -1.85 9.37
C LEU A 232 -3.80 -1.75 10.78
N ILE A 233 -5.13 -1.72 10.86
CA ILE A 233 -5.86 -1.65 12.12
C ILE A 233 -6.80 -2.86 12.21
N ARG A 234 -6.84 -3.50 13.36
CA ARG A 234 -7.78 -4.57 13.67
C ARG A 234 -9.00 -3.96 14.37
N PHE A 235 -10.16 -4.30 13.89
CA PHE A 235 -11.41 -4.00 14.58
C PHE A 235 -11.98 -5.28 15.18
N GLU A 236 -12.45 -5.21 16.41
CA GLU A 236 -13.14 -6.31 17.09
C GLU A 236 -14.64 -6.01 17.20
N ASP A 237 -15.45 -7.07 17.32
CA ASP A 237 -16.90 -7.01 17.50
C ASP A 237 -17.64 -6.22 16.42
N LEU A 238 -17.23 -6.42 15.15
CA LEU A 238 -17.92 -5.82 14.00
C LEU A 238 -19.17 -6.60 13.66
N GLU A 239 -20.28 -5.88 13.52
CA GLU A 239 -21.49 -6.40 12.91
C GLU A 239 -21.74 -5.73 11.55
N CYS A 240 -21.98 -6.55 10.54
CA CYS A 240 -22.33 -6.05 9.22
C CYS A 240 -23.78 -5.55 9.24
N HIS A 241 -23.96 -4.25 9.26
CA HIS A 241 -25.26 -3.64 9.09
C HIS A 241 -25.49 -3.26 7.64
N TYR A 242 -26.57 -3.78 7.07
CA TYR A 242 -27.04 -3.37 5.77
C TYR A 242 -27.83 -2.07 5.92
N ALA A 243 -27.23 -0.94 5.56
CA ALA A 243 -27.99 0.29 5.40
C ALA A 243 -28.69 0.23 4.05
N GLY A 244 -29.91 -0.30 4.01
CA GLY A 244 -30.71 -0.31 2.80
C GLY A 244 -30.93 1.11 2.27
N VAL A 245 -30.86 1.29 0.96
CA VAL A 245 -31.29 2.53 0.30
C VAL A 245 -32.82 2.59 0.38
N ALA A 246 -33.36 3.69 0.89
CA ALA A 246 -34.78 3.95 0.76
C ALA A 246 -35.11 4.00 -0.74
N ASN A 247 -35.98 3.11 -1.20
CA ASN A 247 -36.54 3.23 -2.53
C ASN A 247 -37.47 4.46 -2.61
N GLN A 248 -37.98 4.76 -3.80
CA GLN A 248 -38.85 5.93 -4.01
C GLN A 248 -40.12 5.94 -3.14
N ASP A 249 -40.48 4.81 -2.57
CA ASP A 249 -41.66 4.64 -1.72
C ASP A 249 -41.33 4.75 -0.23
N GLY A 250 -40.10 5.16 0.13
CA GLY A 250 -39.66 5.31 1.52
C GLY A 250 -39.45 4.00 2.26
N VAL A 251 -39.57 2.86 1.60
CA VAL A 251 -39.34 1.55 2.18
C VAL A 251 -37.84 1.22 2.06
N THR A 252 -37.20 1.01 3.20
CA THR A 252 -35.83 0.52 3.24
C THR A 252 -35.81 -0.91 2.71
N ASN A 253 -35.28 -1.10 1.52
CA ASN A 253 -35.15 -2.41 0.94
C ASN A 253 -33.75 -2.97 1.27
N PRO A 254 -33.62 -3.97 2.14
CA PRO A 254 -32.35 -4.63 2.42
C PRO A 254 -31.91 -5.54 1.26
N GLY A 255 -32.70 -5.65 0.22
CA GLY A 255 -32.39 -6.43 -0.97
C GLY A 255 -31.35 -5.72 -1.83
N LEU A 256 -30.35 -6.46 -2.22
CA LEU A 256 -29.30 -6.11 -3.16
C LEU A 256 -29.86 -5.46 -4.43
N LYS A 257 -29.64 -4.19 -4.63
CA LYS A 257 -29.47 -3.69 -5.99
C LYS A 257 -28.08 -4.12 -6.44
N SER A 258 -28.04 -4.88 -7.53
CA SER A 258 -26.83 -5.43 -8.10
C SER A 258 -25.72 -4.35 -8.14
N GLY A 259 -24.63 -4.57 -7.43
CA GLY A 259 -23.40 -3.80 -7.51
C GLY A 259 -23.11 -2.80 -6.39
N SER A 260 -23.96 -2.66 -5.37
CA SER A 260 -23.64 -1.78 -4.24
C SER A 260 -23.66 -2.55 -2.92
N PHE A 261 -22.48 -2.88 -2.43
CA PHE A 261 -22.31 -3.16 -1.01
C PHE A 261 -22.37 -1.83 -0.27
N GLU A 262 -23.48 -1.55 0.37
CA GLU A 262 -23.63 -0.35 1.14
C GLU A 262 -23.23 -0.64 2.59
N ASN A 263 -22.06 -0.20 2.93
CA ASN A 263 -21.60 0.16 4.27
C ASN A 263 -21.53 -0.97 5.31
N ILE A 264 -20.35 -1.52 5.47
CA ILE A 264 -19.97 -2.27 6.67
C ILE A 264 -19.60 -1.25 7.74
N TYR A 265 -20.32 -1.25 8.86
CA TYR A 265 -20.00 -0.40 10.00
C TYR A 265 -19.77 -1.27 11.23
N PRO A 266 -18.86 -0.90 12.11
CA PRO A 266 -18.83 -1.48 13.45
C PRO A 266 -20.19 -1.28 14.13
N SER A 267 -20.74 -2.32 14.76
CA SER A 267 -22.05 -2.25 15.44
C SER A 267 -22.12 -1.13 16.46
N TRP A 268 -21.02 -0.85 17.11
CA TRP A 268 -20.87 0.18 18.11
C TRP A 268 -20.78 1.63 17.55
N LEU A 269 -20.68 1.82 16.24
CA LEU A 269 -20.84 3.14 15.62
C LEU A 269 -22.30 3.58 15.52
N TYR A 270 -23.25 2.69 15.79
CA TYR A 270 -24.67 2.99 15.80
C TYR A 270 -25.20 3.08 17.20
N THR A 271 -25.62 4.28 17.57
CA THR A 271 -26.53 4.49 18.70
C THR A 271 -27.98 4.50 18.18
N ASP A 272 -28.93 4.07 18.99
CA ASP A 272 -30.35 4.17 18.66
C ASP A 272 -30.91 5.49 19.25
N PRO A 273 -31.50 6.42 18.50
CA PRO A 273 -31.73 6.35 17.06
C PRO A 273 -30.44 6.51 16.23
N ARG A 274 -30.32 5.73 15.18
CA ARG A 274 -29.16 5.75 14.30
C ARG A 274 -28.88 7.16 13.81
N PRO A 275 -27.64 7.66 13.94
CA PRO A 275 -27.31 8.92 13.33
C PRO A 275 -27.53 8.81 11.83
N THR A 276 -28.22 9.79 11.25
CA THR A 276 -28.30 9.95 9.80
C THR A 276 -26.90 10.28 9.30
N VAL A 277 -26.10 9.27 9.04
CA VAL A 277 -24.81 9.45 8.42
C VAL A 277 -25.04 9.79 6.95
N SER A 278 -24.93 11.05 6.63
CA SER A 278 -25.20 11.56 5.28
C SER A 278 -24.17 11.11 4.23
N LYS A 279 -23.08 10.46 4.65
CA LYS A 279 -22.07 9.89 3.74
C LYS A 279 -21.42 8.66 4.37
N PRO A 280 -21.37 7.55 3.65
CA PRO A 280 -20.61 6.39 4.06
C PRO A 280 -19.12 6.70 4.10
N TRP A 281 -18.44 6.13 5.08
CA TRP A 281 -16.99 6.07 5.11
C TRP A 281 -16.57 5.02 4.06
N TYR A 282 -16.21 5.49 2.87
CA TYR A 282 -15.52 4.64 1.93
C TYR A 282 -14.04 4.70 2.28
N HIS A 283 -13.48 3.59 2.58
CA HIS A 283 -12.10 3.21 2.23
C HIS A 283 -11.77 1.82 2.75
#